data_39d2464444ced93875005787885c6620
#
_entry.id   39d2464444ced93875005787885c6620
#
_cell.length_a   1.000
_cell.length_b   1.000
_cell.length_c   1.000
_cell.angle_alpha   90.00
_cell.angle_beta   90.00
_cell.angle_gamma   90.00
#
_symmetry.space_group_name_H-M   'P 1'
#
loop_
_entity.id
_entity.type
_entity.pdbx_description
1 polymer ?
#
loop_
_entity_poly.entity_id
_entity_poly.type
_entity_poly.pdbx_seq_one_letter_code
_entity_poly.pdbx_strand_id
1 'polypeptide(L)'
;MSRLRIDHLGIIVADLDKAIERFRFLIGGKPAYTKDMPDVGLRIATFEAENISLELIEYVGPESNFAKEVMGNEIGLNHISIGVNDLNKAINEFTEAKFKIMDGFPREGSHGQVAFFRRDNDTDLLFEICERTEI
;
A
#
# COMPACT_ATOMS: atom_id res chain seq x y z
N MET A 1 8.13 -5.31 -22.81
CA MET A 1 7.51 -4.67 -21.65
C MET A 1 8.51 -3.77 -20.95
N SER A 2 8.14 -2.53 -20.65
CA SER A 2 9.03 -1.62 -19.94
C SER A 2 9.12 -2.03 -18.46
N ARG A 3 10.22 -1.64 -17.82
CA ARG A 3 10.36 -1.83 -16.39
C ARG A 3 9.42 -0.88 -15.65
N LEU A 4 8.82 -1.40 -14.60
CA LEU A 4 7.97 -0.60 -13.72
C LEU A 4 8.78 -0.17 -12.50
N ARG A 5 8.32 0.90 -11.85
CA ARG A 5 8.97 1.38 -10.63
C ARG A 5 8.26 0.79 -9.40
N ILE A 6 9.00 0.63 -8.33
CA ILE A 6 8.40 0.37 -7.02
C ILE A 6 8.00 1.74 -6.47
N ASP A 7 6.71 1.92 -6.22
CA ASP A 7 6.20 3.19 -5.74
C ASP A 7 6.42 3.35 -4.24
N HIS A 8 6.03 2.35 -3.47
CA HIS A 8 6.21 2.38 -2.02
C HIS A 8 6.20 0.99 -1.41
N LEU A 9 6.64 0.92 -0.16
CA LEU A 9 6.49 -0.26 0.69
C LEU A 9 5.45 0.05 1.75
N GLY A 10 4.53 -0.88 1.99
CA GLY A 10 3.55 -0.77 3.06
C GLY A 10 4.03 -1.48 4.30
N ILE A 11 3.92 -0.82 5.44
CA ILE A 11 4.39 -1.32 6.72
C ILE A 11 3.26 -1.19 7.73
N ILE A 12 2.82 -2.30 8.31
CA ILE A 12 1.79 -2.30 9.35
C ILE A 12 2.45 -2.00 10.68
N VAL A 13 1.90 -1.04 11.41
CA VAL A 13 2.41 -0.65 12.73
C VAL A 13 1.29 -0.74 13.77
N ALA A 14 1.68 -0.97 15.01
CA ALA A 14 0.71 -1.07 16.10
C ALA A 14 0.20 0.32 16.56
N ASP A 15 1.07 1.32 16.51
CA ASP A 15 0.79 2.67 16.97
C ASP A 15 1.45 3.64 16.01
N LEU A 16 0.63 4.35 15.25
CA LEU A 16 1.14 5.23 14.19
C LEU A 16 1.98 6.37 14.74
N ASP A 17 1.56 6.99 15.83
CA ASP A 17 2.30 8.14 16.39
C ASP A 17 3.70 7.72 16.85
N LYS A 18 3.80 6.58 17.50
CA LYS A 18 5.11 6.04 17.91
C LYS A 18 5.97 5.66 16.71
N ALA A 19 5.36 5.06 15.70
CA ALA A 19 6.06 4.68 14.48
C ALA A 19 6.58 5.93 13.74
N ILE A 20 5.79 7.00 13.69
CA ILE A 20 6.23 8.25 13.07
C ILE A 20 7.49 8.76 13.76
N GLU A 21 7.53 8.75 15.10
CA GLU A 21 8.73 9.21 15.81
C GLU A 21 9.96 8.39 15.47
N ARG A 22 9.81 7.07 15.38
CA ARG A 22 10.90 6.19 14.98
C ARG A 22 11.38 6.46 13.57
N PHE A 23 10.46 6.64 12.64
CA PHE A 23 10.81 6.82 11.23
C PHE A 23 11.36 8.22 10.94
N ARG A 24 10.99 9.22 11.74
CA ARG A 24 11.65 10.53 11.65
C ARG A 24 13.15 10.39 11.85
N PHE A 25 13.56 9.54 12.76
CA PHE A 25 14.97 9.27 12.99
C PHE A 25 15.60 8.42 11.88
N LEU A 26 14.90 7.33 11.48
CA LEU A 26 15.43 6.39 10.50
C LEU A 26 15.59 6.98 9.11
N ILE A 27 14.62 7.77 8.68
CA ILE A 27 14.59 8.33 7.32
C ILE A 27 15.10 9.77 7.31
N GLY A 28 14.91 10.47 8.41
CA GLY A 28 15.21 11.90 8.51
C GLY A 28 14.03 12.76 8.09
N GLY A 29 13.58 13.63 8.98
CA GLY A 29 12.47 14.53 8.69
C GLY A 29 11.13 14.01 9.19
N LYS A 30 10.07 14.63 8.72
CA LYS A 30 8.71 14.33 9.14
C LYS A 30 7.95 13.64 7.99
N PRO A 31 6.78 13.05 8.26
CA PRO A 31 5.97 12.51 7.18
C PRO A 31 5.64 13.59 6.17
N ALA A 32 5.75 13.24 4.90
CA ALA A 32 5.36 14.13 3.81
C ALA A 32 3.83 14.25 3.74
N TYR A 33 3.13 13.26 4.28
CA TYR A 33 1.71 13.13 4.05
C TYR A 33 1.08 12.22 5.09
N THR A 34 -0.09 12.59 5.60
CA THR A 34 -0.88 11.72 6.47
C THR A 34 -2.32 11.70 5.96
N LYS A 35 -2.99 10.57 6.13
CA LYS A 35 -4.37 10.43 5.69
C LYS A 35 -5.13 9.47 6.58
N ASP A 36 -6.34 9.88 6.95
CA ASP A 36 -7.28 9.00 7.65
C ASP A 36 -8.25 8.43 6.63
N MET A 37 -8.44 7.13 6.67
CA MET A 37 -9.36 6.43 5.77
C MET A 37 -10.28 5.54 6.62
N PRO A 38 -11.21 6.17 7.37
CA PRO A 38 -12.05 5.41 8.30
C PRO A 38 -13.02 4.46 7.62
N ASP A 39 -13.38 4.73 6.37
CA ASP A 39 -14.29 3.87 5.61
C ASP A 39 -13.70 2.49 5.34
N VAL A 40 -12.38 2.39 5.26
CA VAL A 40 -11.70 1.10 5.10
C VAL A 40 -10.96 0.65 6.35
N GLY A 41 -10.91 1.48 7.39
CA GLY A 41 -10.39 1.11 8.70
C GLY A 41 -8.90 1.32 8.91
N LEU A 42 -8.31 2.40 8.35
CA LEU A 42 -6.90 2.65 8.53
C LEU A 42 -6.55 4.14 8.61
N ARG A 43 -5.35 4.39 9.14
CA ARG A 43 -4.66 5.68 9.10
C ARG A 43 -3.28 5.45 8.52
N ILE A 44 -2.80 6.37 7.71
CA ILE A 44 -1.54 6.25 7.00
C ILE A 44 -0.66 7.47 7.25
N ALA A 45 0.64 7.23 7.42
CA ALA A 45 1.66 8.28 7.35
C ALA A 45 2.67 7.86 6.29
N THR A 46 2.96 8.75 5.35
CA THR A 46 3.88 8.46 4.25
C THR A 46 5.18 9.24 4.45
N PHE A 47 6.29 8.53 4.50
CA PHE A 47 7.62 9.11 4.48
C PHE A 47 8.21 8.94 3.09
N GLU A 48 8.84 9.99 2.59
CA GLU A 48 9.54 9.92 1.31
C GLU A 48 11.03 9.84 1.57
N ALA A 49 11.62 8.67 1.28
CA ALA A 49 13.06 8.52 1.24
C ALA A 49 13.54 8.98 -0.15
N GLU A 50 14.85 9.00 -0.38
CA GLU A 50 15.38 9.48 -1.66
C GLU A 50 14.94 8.63 -2.85
N ASN A 51 14.76 7.33 -2.63
CA ASN A 51 14.50 6.41 -3.72
C ASN A 51 13.12 5.75 -3.70
N ILE A 52 12.38 5.83 -2.61
CA ILE A 52 11.09 5.14 -2.47
C ILE A 52 10.30 5.77 -1.33
N SER A 53 8.98 5.63 -1.37
CA SER A 53 8.13 6.04 -0.26
C SER A 53 7.88 4.86 0.67
N LEU A 54 7.69 5.16 1.96
CA LEU A 54 7.30 4.16 2.96
C LEU A 54 5.96 4.60 3.54
N GLU A 55 4.98 3.71 3.51
CA GLU A 55 3.67 3.98 4.10
C GLU A 55 3.54 3.22 5.41
N LEU A 56 3.43 3.95 6.50
CA LEU A 56 3.15 3.39 7.81
C LEU A 56 1.64 3.33 7.98
N ILE A 57 1.12 2.17 8.32
CA ILE A 57 -0.32 1.90 8.33
C ILE A 57 -0.74 1.37 9.69
N GLU A 58 -1.73 2.05 10.30
CA GLU A 58 -2.34 1.59 11.54
C GLU A 58 -3.81 1.29 11.27
N TYR A 59 -4.28 0.13 11.71
CA TYR A 59 -5.70 -0.20 11.62
C TYR A 59 -6.46 0.56 12.70
N VAL A 60 -7.62 1.09 12.34
CA VAL A 60 -8.50 1.81 13.26
C VAL A 60 -9.93 1.33 13.08
N GLY A 61 -10.77 1.57 14.09
CA GLY A 61 -12.17 1.21 14.04
C GLY A 61 -12.42 -0.24 14.44
N PRO A 62 -13.43 -0.89 13.86
CA PRO A 62 -13.79 -2.25 14.26
C PRO A 62 -12.68 -3.24 14.07
N GLU A 63 -12.67 -4.30 14.90
CA GLU A 63 -11.70 -5.39 14.83
C GLU A 63 -11.64 -6.00 13.44
N SER A 64 -12.78 -6.18 12.81
CA SER A 64 -12.86 -6.67 11.44
C SER A 64 -13.17 -5.49 10.52
N ASN A 65 -12.28 -5.21 9.59
CA ASN A 65 -12.48 -4.16 8.61
C ASN A 65 -11.86 -4.55 7.27
N PHE A 66 -12.20 -3.79 6.23
CA PHE A 66 -11.79 -4.13 4.87
C PHE A 66 -10.27 -4.14 4.71
N ALA A 67 -9.58 -3.12 5.23
CA ALA A 67 -8.13 -3.05 5.08
C ALA A 67 -7.44 -4.25 5.72
N LYS A 68 -7.91 -4.65 6.89
CA LYS A 68 -7.36 -5.80 7.60
C LYS A 68 -7.61 -7.11 6.86
N GLU A 69 -8.78 -7.24 6.21
CA GLU A 69 -9.07 -8.41 5.39
C GLU A 69 -8.11 -8.51 4.21
N VAL A 70 -7.74 -7.39 3.62
CA VAL A 70 -6.83 -7.35 2.47
C VAL A 70 -5.39 -7.63 2.90
N MET A 71 -4.92 -6.92 3.94
CA MET A 71 -3.51 -6.89 4.29
C MET A 71 -3.11 -7.84 5.43
N GLY A 72 -4.07 -8.31 6.22
CA GLY A 72 -3.79 -9.23 7.32
C GLY A 72 -3.37 -8.54 8.60
N ASN A 73 -2.97 -9.33 9.60
CA ASN A 73 -2.76 -8.88 10.97
C ASN A 73 -1.29 -8.70 11.38
N GLU A 74 -0.35 -9.06 10.53
CA GLU A 74 1.06 -9.07 10.91
C GLU A 74 1.64 -7.66 10.93
N ILE A 75 2.30 -7.31 12.02
CA ILE A 75 3.04 -6.06 12.14
C ILE A 75 4.35 -6.21 11.38
N GLY A 76 4.78 -5.16 10.71
CA GLY A 76 6.02 -5.14 9.96
C GLY A 76 5.79 -4.94 8.48
N LEU A 77 6.78 -5.29 7.68
CA LEU A 77 6.71 -5.13 6.24
C LEU A 77 5.56 -5.96 5.69
N ASN A 78 4.70 -5.32 4.92
CA ASN A 78 3.44 -5.94 4.49
C ASN A 78 3.37 -6.18 2.99
N HIS A 79 3.60 -5.13 2.20
CA HIS A 79 3.42 -5.26 0.76
C HIS A 79 4.31 -4.30 0.00
N ILE A 80 4.45 -4.61 -1.30
CA ILE A 80 5.14 -3.77 -2.26
C ILE A 80 4.06 -3.17 -3.16
N SER A 81 4.16 -1.87 -3.44
CA SER A 81 3.27 -1.21 -4.38
C SER A 81 4.03 -0.84 -5.64
N ILE A 82 3.53 -1.29 -6.78
CA ILE A 82 4.14 -1.09 -8.08
C ILE A 82 3.41 0.04 -8.79
N GLY A 83 4.15 1.05 -9.23
CA GLY A 83 3.56 2.20 -9.91
C GLY A 83 3.32 1.92 -11.39
N VAL A 84 2.11 2.20 -11.86
CA VAL A 84 1.71 2.01 -13.25
C VAL A 84 1.12 3.31 -13.80
N ASN A 85 1.13 3.47 -15.12
CA ASN A 85 0.58 4.67 -15.75
C ASN A 85 -0.90 4.56 -16.04
N ASP A 86 -1.40 3.36 -16.26
CA ASP A 86 -2.79 3.09 -16.59
C ASP A 86 -3.23 1.86 -15.81
N LEU A 87 -4.00 2.09 -14.75
CA LEU A 87 -4.36 1.01 -13.83
C LEU A 87 -5.20 -0.08 -14.49
N ASN A 88 -6.21 0.32 -15.26
CA ASN A 88 -7.09 -0.66 -15.92
C ASN A 88 -6.33 -1.52 -16.91
N LYS A 89 -5.43 -0.92 -17.66
CA LYS A 89 -4.61 -1.67 -18.59
C LYS A 89 -3.69 -2.63 -17.86
N ALA A 90 -3.08 -2.18 -16.76
CA ALA A 90 -2.20 -3.01 -15.95
C ALA A 90 -2.97 -4.18 -15.31
N ILE A 91 -4.18 -3.95 -14.82
CA ILE A 91 -5.01 -5.01 -14.27
C ILE A 91 -5.23 -6.11 -15.32
N ASN A 92 -5.55 -5.72 -16.55
CA ASN A 92 -5.76 -6.69 -17.62
C ASN A 92 -4.49 -7.48 -17.93
N GLU A 93 -3.35 -6.80 -18.00
CA GLU A 93 -2.07 -7.45 -18.26
C GLU A 93 -1.69 -8.43 -17.15
N PHE A 94 -1.89 -8.04 -15.89
CA PHE A 94 -1.59 -8.89 -14.75
C PHE A 94 -2.54 -10.10 -14.69
N THR A 95 -3.81 -9.87 -15.01
CA THR A 95 -4.80 -10.96 -15.05
C THR A 95 -4.44 -11.98 -16.13
N GLU A 96 -4.00 -11.52 -17.29
CA GLU A 96 -3.55 -12.41 -18.36
C GLU A 96 -2.31 -13.21 -17.93
N ALA A 97 -1.46 -12.64 -17.09
CA ALA A 97 -0.29 -13.31 -16.54
C ALA A 97 -0.63 -14.22 -15.36
N LYS A 98 -1.92 -14.42 -15.07
CA LYS A 98 -2.44 -15.33 -14.04
C LYS A 98 -2.36 -14.80 -12.62
N PHE A 99 -2.13 -13.52 -12.44
CA PHE A 99 -2.31 -12.90 -11.13
C PHE A 99 -3.80 -12.65 -10.90
N LYS A 100 -4.24 -12.82 -9.66
CA LYS A 100 -5.67 -12.74 -9.33
C LYS A 100 -5.94 -11.49 -8.50
N ILE A 101 -6.72 -10.58 -9.05
CA ILE A 101 -7.13 -9.37 -8.33
C ILE A 101 -8.03 -9.74 -7.15
N MET A 102 -7.86 -9.04 -6.03
CA MET A 102 -8.72 -9.21 -4.87
C MET A 102 -10.06 -8.53 -5.07
N ASP A 103 -11.09 -9.06 -4.42
CA ASP A 103 -12.43 -8.49 -4.45
C ASP A 103 -12.41 -7.07 -3.87
N GLY A 104 -13.22 -6.18 -4.43
CA GLY A 104 -13.32 -4.80 -3.99
C GLY A 104 -12.36 -3.85 -4.68
N PHE A 105 -11.56 -4.32 -5.61
CA PHE A 105 -10.61 -3.51 -6.37
C PHE A 105 -10.94 -3.49 -7.86
N PRO A 106 -10.56 -2.44 -8.60
CA PRO A 106 -9.79 -1.26 -8.14
C PRO A 106 -10.62 -0.31 -7.28
N ARG A 107 -9.94 0.50 -6.48
CA ARG A 107 -10.58 1.51 -5.65
C ARG A 107 -9.60 2.63 -5.30
N GLU A 108 -10.10 3.68 -4.70
CA GLU A 108 -9.25 4.79 -4.27
C GLU A 108 -8.39 4.38 -3.08
N GLY A 109 -7.10 4.63 -3.17
CA GLY A 109 -6.15 4.40 -2.10
C GLY A 109 -5.62 5.71 -1.52
N SER A 110 -4.42 5.67 -0.97
CA SER A 110 -3.84 6.84 -0.30
C SER A 110 -3.45 7.96 -1.27
N HIS A 111 -3.00 7.64 -2.47
CA HIS A 111 -2.49 8.60 -3.45
C HIS A 111 -3.16 8.51 -4.81
N GLY A 112 -4.13 7.67 -4.99
CA GLY A 112 -4.81 7.47 -6.27
C GLY A 112 -5.44 6.10 -6.31
N GLN A 113 -5.77 5.63 -7.51
CA GLN A 113 -6.41 4.33 -7.67
C GLN A 113 -5.43 3.19 -7.45
N VAL A 114 -5.88 2.15 -6.77
CA VAL A 114 -5.04 0.99 -6.45
C VAL A 114 -5.79 -0.31 -6.70
N ALA A 115 -5.03 -1.38 -6.86
CA ALA A 115 -5.56 -2.73 -6.90
C ALA A 115 -4.60 -3.68 -6.20
N PHE A 116 -5.11 -4.46 -5.26
CA PHE A 116 -4.35 -5.53 -4.61
C PHE A 116 -4.59 -6.83 -5.33
N PHE A 117 -3.55 -7.64 -5.39
CA PHE A 117 -3.60 -8.97 -5.98
C PHE A 117 -3.33 -10.03 -4.91
N ARG A 118 -3.93 -11.19 -5.08
CA ARG A 118 -3.75 -12.29 -4.13
C ARG A 118 -2.32 -12.77 -4.15
N ARG A 119 -1.84 -13.25 -2.99
CA ARG A 119 -0.51 -13.85 -2.88
C ARG A 119 -0.44 -15.06 -3.79
N ASP A 120 0.69 -15.22 -4.48
CA ASP A 120 0.91 -16.43 -5.26
C ASP A 120 1.60 -17.49 -4.39
N ASN A 121 1.57 -18.74 -4.88
CA ASN A 121 2.09 -19.87 -4.11
C ASN A 121 3.62 -19.93 -4.09
N ASP A 122 4.28 -19.27 -5.03
CA ASP A 122 5.74 -19.36 -5.14
C ASP A 122 6.46 -18.36 -4.28
N THR A 123 5.95 -17.13 -4.19
CA THR A 123 6.63 -16.05 -3.47
C THR A 123 5.95 -15.65 -2.18
N ASP A 124 4.66 -15.99 -2.04
CA ASP A 124 3.82 -15.54 -0.92
C ASP A 124 3.87 -14.01 -0.75
N LEU A 125 4.06 -13.30 -1.85
CA LEU A 125 4.17 -11.85 -1.84
C LEU A 125 2.81 -11.20 -1.96
N LEU A 126 2.50 -10.29 -1.04
CA LEU A 126 1.36 -9.40 -1.19
C LEU A 126 1.83 -8.16 -1.94
N PHE A 127 1.16 -7.84 -3.04
CA PHE A 127 1.52 -6.64 -3.77
C PHE A 127 0.29 -5.91 -4.29
N GLU A 128 0.50 -4.64 -4.53
CA GLU A 128 -0.54 -3.78 -5.08
C GLU A 128 0.04 -3.08 -6.31
N ILE A 129 -0.81 -2.68 -7.23
CA ILE A 129 -0.43 -1.74 -8.28
C ILE A 129 -1.16 -0.43 -8.00
N CYS A 130 -0.51 0.68 -8.29
CA CYS A 130 -1.10 1.99 -8.03
C CYS A 130 -0.87 2.95 -9.21
N GLU A 131 -1.86 3.80 -9.42
CA GLU A 131 -1.76 4.88 -10.40
C GLU A 131 -1.92 6.17 -9.61
N ARG A 132 -0.80 6.86 -9.37
CA ARG A 132 -0.84 8.09 -8.60
C ARG A 132 -1.58 9.19 -9.34
N THR A 133 -2.44 9.88 -8.62
CA THR A 133 -3.06 11.09 -9.14
C THR A 133 -2.03 12.22 -8.97
N GLU A 134 -1.66 12.84 -10.08
CA GLU A 134 -0.80 14.01 -10.05
C GLU A 134 -1.58 15.21 -9.53
N ILE A 135 -0.91 15.99 -8.71
CA ILE A 135 -1.53 17.19 -8.14
C ILE A 135 -0.80 18.42 -8.63
#